data_19a319717f23be549a4a1cf4977b87c9
#
_entry.id   19a319717f23be549a4a1cf4977b87c9
#
_cell.length_a   1.000
_cell.length_b   1.000
_cell.length_c   1.000
_cell.angle_alpha   90.00
_cell.angle_beta   90.00
_cell.angle_gamma   90.00
#
_symmetry.space_group_name_H-M   'P 1'
#
loop_
_entity.id
_entity.type
_entity.pdbx_description
1 polymer ?
#
loop_
_entity_poly.entity_id
_entity_poly.type
_entity_poly.pdbx_seq_one_letter_code
_entity_poly.pdbx_strand_id
1 'polypeptide(L)'
;MPTQNTRRSLLRTGGGLAATAISGVTAGCLTLATQFRSDSIPIGSKRFTEQEILGYLAFESLDANTDLHVDDQTGLGGTTTNFQAVNSGEIQLYWEYTGTAWQTLPPEQDEVIPDPEELYNRVKEEFETEHGLTFLERAPLDNTYVLMANPEWSDQTGVESLSGLVSYLTETDTETTVALNAEFQDRADGWPGLVDHYEFPEEGQIDVRNIESGLLYQVVGEGEADIGVGFNTDPRILQFDLQVLEDDEHFFPGYNAAPMVPTSTVESHPSIREQLNEMSADLTTEQIRELNNRVAIDNANPQTVAREYLRETGVL
;
A
#
# COMPACT_ATOMS: atom_id res chain seq x y z
N MET A 1 -55.48 -14.38 25.80
CA MET A 1 -56.17 -14.49 27.12
C MET A 1 -55.24 -15.17 28.10
N PRO A 2 -55.31 -14.79 29.30
CA PRO A 2 -54.57 -13.78 30.05
C PRO A 2 -53.79 -14.46 31.18
N THR A 3 -52.99 -13.88 32.01
CA THR A 3 -53.07 -12.88 33.08
C THR A 3 -51.70 -12.76 33.71
N GLN A 4 -51.10 -11.60 33.87
CA GLN A 4 -51.19 -10.64 34.97
C GLN A 4 -51.07 -11.25 36.37
N ASN A 5 -50.09 -10.76 37.14
CA ASN A 5 -50.23 -10.00 38.39
C ASN A 5 -48.89 -9.91 39.13
N THR A 6 -48.39 -8.76 39.33
CA THR A 6 -48.55 -7.63 40.26
C THR A 6 -48.34 -7.88 41.76
N ARG A 7 -47.58 -6.92 42.29
CA ARG A 7 -47.66 -6.21 43.57
C ARG A 7 -46.76 -6.67 44.73
N ARG A 8 -45.91 -5.71 45.15
CA ARG A 8 -46.06 -4.77 46.31
C ARG A 8 -45.86 -5.49 47.64
N SER A 9 -45.20 -5.01 48.66
CA SER A 9 -44.96 -3.66 49.17
C SER A 9 -44.24 -3.72 50.52
N LEU A 10 -43.50 -2.66 50.89
CA LEU A 10 -43.54 -1.93 52.17
C LEU A 10 -43.00 -2.66 53.44
N LEU A 11 -42.27 -2.10 54.30
CA LEU A 11 -42.10 -0.81 54.97
C LEU A 11 -41.05 -0.91 56.10
N ARG A 12 -40.28 0.20 56.32
CA ARG A 12 -40.00 0.90 57.61
C ARG A 12 -39.35 0.08 58.74
N THR A 13 -38.41 0.57 59.47
CA THR A 13 -38.12 1.84 60.17
C THR A 13 -36.83 1.73 60.97
N GLY A 14 -36.13 2.83 61.17
CA GLY A 14 -35.54 3.12 62.45
C GLY A 14 -34.06 3.41 62.53
N GLY A 15 -33.67 4.63 62.42
CA GLY A 15 -33.05 5.50 63.43
C GLY A 15 -31.63 5.17 63.92
N GLY A 16 -30.73 6.16 63.78
CA GLY A 16 -29.48 6.18 64.54
C GLY A 16 -28.46 7.13 63.95
N LEU A 17 -28.44 8.39 64.41
CA LEU A 17 -27.38 9.39 64.15
C LEU A 17 -26.06 8.93 64.77
N ALA A 18 -24.98 8.95 63.98
CA ALA A 18 -23.64 9.20 64.50
C ALA A 18 -22.81 9.86 63.41
N ALA A 19 -22.49 11.13 63.59
CA ALA A 19 -21.57 11.88 62.79
C ALA A 19 -20.14 11.43 63.07
N THR A 20 -19.42 11.05 62.02
CA THR A 20 -17.95 11.03 62.03
C THR A 20 -17.45 11.49 60.69
N ALA A 21 -16.76 12.59 60.70
CA ALA A 21 -16.02 13.16 59.61
C ALA A 21 -14.90 12.19 59.17
N ILE A 22 -14.86 11.81 57.91
CA ILE A 22 -13.68 11.22 57.28
C ILE A 22 -13.51 11.78 55.90
N SER A 23 -12.47 12.55 55.80
CA SER A 23 -11.52 12.76 54.71
C SER A 23 -11.86 12.22 53.33
N GLY A 24 -11.81 13.10 52.39
CA GLY A 24 -11.95 12.84 50.94
C GLY A 24 -11.03 11.73 50.46
N VAL A 25 -11.66 10.79 49.81
CA VAL A 25 -10.99 9.92 48.83
C VAL A 25 -11.59 10.35 47.51
N THR A 26 -10.83 11.19 46.80
CA THR A 26 -11.03 11.44 45.38
C THR A 26 -10.89 10.09 44.71
N ALA A 27 -12.00 9.55 44.19
CA ALA A 27 -11.97 8.48 43.22
C ALA A 27 -11.23 9.02 42.01
N GLY A 28 -9.92 8.79 41.95
CA GLY A 28 -9.13 8.92 40.76
C GLY A 28 -9.68 7.92 39.75
N CYS A 29 -10.31 8.41 38.68
CA CYS A 29 -10.44 7.67 37.47
C CYS A 29 -8.99 7.27 37.09
N LEU A 30 -8.67 6.01 37.29
CA LEU A 30 -7.55 5.38 36.58
C LEU A 30 -7.96 5.34 35.10
N THR A 31 -7.75 6.43 34.40
CA THR A 31 -7.42 6.37 33.00
C THR A 31 -6.13 5.57 32.95
N LEU A 32 -6.22 4.32 32.55
CA LEU A 32 -5.13 3.59 31.92
C LEU A 32 -4.84 4.34 30.60
N ALA A 33 -4.21 5.52 30.71
CA ALA A 33 -3.37 6.02 29.68
C ALA A 33 -2.25 4.97 29.60
N THR A 34 -2.26 4.13 28.59
CA THR A 34 -1.07 3.49 28.11
C THR A 34 -0.08 4.63 27.93
N GLN A 35 0.88 4.74 28.85
CA GLN A 35 2.02 5.62 28.67
C GLN A 35 2.77 5.05 27.47
N PHE A 36 2.43 5.54 26.28
CA PHE A 36 3.40 5.52 25.21
C PHE A 36 4.64 6.21 25.77
N ARG A 37 5.76 5.51 25.78
CA ARG A 37 7.03 6.15 26.09
C ARG A 37 7.15 7.31 25.13
N SER A 38 7.44 8.50 25.61
CA SER A 38 7.53 9.73 24.81
C SER A 38 8.62 9.71 23.72
N ASP A 39 9.32 8.60 23.57
CA ASP A 39 10.46 8.39 22.68
C ASP A 39 10.31 7.13 21.80
N SER A 40 9.09 6.58 21.65
CA SER A 40 8.82 5.40 20.82
C SER A 40 8.32 5.81 19.44
N ILE A 41 8.79 5.09 18.42
CA ILE A 41 8.43 5.26 17.00
C ILE A 41 7.62 4.05 16.55
N PRO A 42 6.28 4.03 16.74
CA PRO A 42 5.45 2.96 16.21
C PRO A 42 5.39 3.03 14.69
N ILE A 43 5.71 1.91 14.03
CA ILE A 43 5.70 1.77 12.57
C ILE A 43 4.52 0.93 12.14
N GLY A 44 3.62 1.52 11.36
CA GLY A 44 2.48 0.84 10.75
C GLY A 44 2.78 0.30 9.36
N SER A 45 1.86 -0.51 8.84
CA SER A 45 1.81 -0.86 7.42
C SER A 45 0.39 -1.25 6.99
N LYS A 46 0.14 -1.26 5.69
CA LYS A 46 -1.07 -1.88 5.13
C LYS A 46 -0.97 -3.41 5.24
N ARG A 47 -2.12 -4.09 5.12
CA ARG A 47 -2.24 -5.56 5.27
C ARG A 47 -2.02 -6.29 3.96
N PHE A 48 -0.91 -6.11 3.31
CA PHE A 48 -0.49 -6.92 2.18
C PHE A 48 1.03 -7.04 2.15
N THR A 49 1.51 -8.10 1.53
CA THR A 49 2.89 -8.58 1.59
C THR A 49 3.94 -7.48 1.44
N GLU A 50 3.87 -6.70 0.37
CA GLU A 50 4.84 -5.64 0.09
C GLU A 50 4.89 -4.59 1.19
N GLN A 51 3.73 -4.16 1.68
CA GLN A 51 3.67 -3.14 2.73
C GLN A 51 4.17 -3.67 4.08
N GLU A 52 3.94 -4.93 4.39
CA GLU A 52 4.53 -5.55 5.58
C GLU A 52 6.05 -5.63 5.46
N ILE A 53 6.58 -5.99 4.28
CA ILE A 53 8.03 -5.97 4.01
C ILE A 53 8.59 -4.56 4.18
N LEU A 54 7.97 -3.54 3.54
CA LEU A 54 8.39 -2.14 3.67
C LEU A 54 8.37 -1.65 5.13
N GLY A 55 7.33 -2.03 5.88
CA GLY A 55 7.24 -1.74 7.32
C GLY A 55 8.38 -2.36 8.10
N TYR A 56 8.71 -3.64 7.85
CA TYR A 56 9.83 -4.30 8.52
C TYR A 56 11.20 -3.83 8.04
N LEU A 57 11.36 -3.39 6.79
CA LEU A 57 12.59 -2.73 6.34
C LEU A 57 12.84 -1.45 7.15
N ALA A 58 11.82 -0.63 7.35
CA ALA A 58 11.92 0.56 8.17
C ALA A 58 12.19 0.21 9.64
N PHE A 59 11.45 -0.77 10.19
CA PHE A 59 11.61 -1.22 11.58
C PHE A 59 13.03 -1.70 11.87
N GLU A 60 13.54 -2.67 11.12
CA GLU A 60 14.85 -3.28 11.33
C GLU A 60 15.99 -2.28 11.11
N SER A 61 15.84 -1.40 10.10
CA SER A 61 16.83 -0.37 9.80
C SER A 61 16.95 0.66 10.91
N LEU A 62 15.82 1.15 11.44
CA LEU A 62 15.83 2.14 12.53
C LEU A 62 16.24 1.53 13.86
N ASP A 63 15.78 0.32 14.20
CA ASP A 63 16.15 -0.37 15.44
C ASP A 63 17.66 -0.66 15.54
N ALA A 64 18.28 -1.00 14.41
CA ALA A 64 19.69 -1.35 14.39
C ALA A 64 20.63 -0.14 14.31
N ASN A 65 20.24 0.94 13.65
CA ASN A 65 21.15 2.04 13.31
C ASN A 65 20.85 3.35 14.06
N THR A 66 19.87 3.35 14.97
CA THR A 66 19.51 4.53 15.77
C THR A 66 19.34 4.16 17.25
N ASP A 67 19.36 5.17 18.12
CA ASP A 67 19.04 4.98 19.55
C ASP A 67 17.52 5.07 19.82
N LEU A 68 16.68 5.07 18.79
CA LEU A 68 15.22 5.15 18.90
C LEU A 68 14.63 3.83 19.37
N HIS A 69 13.58 3.91 20.17
CA HIS A 69 12.76 2.74 20.48
C HIS A 69 11.70 2.58 19.41
N VAL A 70 11.77 1.52 18.62
CA VAL A 70 10.83 1.24 17.52
C VAL A 70 9.80 0.22 17.96
N ASP A 71 8.52 0.49 17.72
CA ASP A 71 7.42 -0.43 18.04
C ASP A 71 6.78 -0.97 16.74
N ASP A 72 6.58 -2.27 16.66
CA ASP A 72 5.96 -2.94 15.53
C ASP A 72 4.41 -2.81 15.60
N GLN A 73 3.85 -2.12 14.61
CA GLN A 73 2.42 -1.99 14.34
C GLN A 73 2.10 -2.38 12.88
N THR A 74 2.94 -3.21 12.26
CA THR A 74 2.73 -3.68 10.88
C THR A 74 1.41 -4.43 10.74
N GLY A 75 0.79 -4.38 9.54
CA GLY A 75 -0.49 -5.00 9.29
C GLY A 75 -1.69 -4.31 9.96
N LEU A 76 -1.59 -3.02 10.28
CA LEU A 76 -2.63 -2.26 10.98
C LEU A 76 -3.96 -2.22 10.21
N GLY A 77 -3.92 -2.00 8.90
CA GLY A 77 -5.16 -1.90 8.10
C GLY A 77 -4.90 -1.51 6.64
N GLY A 78 -5.90 -0.91 5.99
CA GLY A 78 -5.78 -0.32 4.66
C GLY A 78 -5.24 1.11 4.69
N THR A 79 -5.24 1.79 3.52
CA THR A 79 -4.79 3.18 3.32
C THR A 79 -5.41 4.14 4.35
N THR A 80 -6.73 4.20 4.42
CA THR A 80 -7.44 5.13 5.33
C THR A 80 -7.09 4.89 6.80
N THR A 81 -6.94 3.60 7.22
CA THR A 81 -6.60 3.25 8.60
C THR A 81 -5.20 3.75 8.97
N ASN A 82 -4.20 3.49 8.13
CA ASN A 82 -2.83 3.93 8.39
C ASN A 82 -2.71 5.45 8.33
N PHE A 83 -3.37 6.11 7.39
CA PHE A 83 -3.40 7.57 7.30
C PHE A 83 -4.01 8.21 8.56
N GLN A 84 -5.14 7.69 9.04
CA GLN A 84 -5.75 8.17 10.29
C GLN A 84 -4.84 7.94 11.49
N ALA A 85 -4.17 6.79 11.57
CA ALA A 85 -3.26 6.46 12.65
C ALA A 85 -2.02 7.39 12.67
N VAL A 86 -1.39 7.67 11.52
CA VAL A 86 -0.25 8.59 11.46
C VAL A 86 -0.67 10.04 11.74
N ASN A 87 -1.81 10.46 11.20
CA ASN A 87 -2.33 11.81 11.40
C ASN A 87 -2.78 12.09 12.85
N SER A 88 -3.20 11.05 13.57
CA SER A 88 -3.53 11.14 15.02
C SER A 88 -2.34 10.92 15.94
N GLY A 89 -1.19 10.51 15.42
CA GLY A 89 0.02 10.18 16.20
C GLY A 89 -0.03 8.80 16.87
N GLU A 90 -0.97 7.92 16.50
CA GLU A 90 -1.02 6.53 16.96
C GLU A 90 0.15 5.72 16.40
N ILE A 91 0.51 5.97 15.13
CA ILE A 91 1.77 5.55 14.53
C ILE A 91 2.60 6.77 14.14
N GLN A 92 3.91 6.58 14.01
CA GLN A 92 4.83 7.65 13.65
C GLN A 92 5.41 7.48 12.23
N LEU A 93 5.12 6.37 11.58
CA LEU A 93 5.59 6.07 10.23
C LEU A 93 4.77 4.95 9.60
N TYR A 94 4.47 5.08 8.32
CA TYR A 94 4.15 3.97 7.41
C TYR A 94 4.54 4.36 5.99
N TRP A 95 4.58 3.37 5.09
CA TRP A 95 4.83 3.60 3.67
C TRP A 95 3.55 3.88 2.92
N GLU A 96 3.52 4.95 2.15
CA GLU A 96 2.41 5.25 1.26
C GLU A 96 2.89 5.42 -0.17
N TYR A 97 2.03 5.10 -1.13
CA TYR A 97 2.32 5.28 -2.55
C TYR A 97 1.86 6.65 -3.00
N THR A 98 2.69 7.31 -3.83
CA THR A 98 2.42 8.67 -4.30
C THR A 98 1.08 8.80 -5.03
N GLY A 99 0.76 7.88 -5.96
CA GLY A 99 -0.52 7.88 -6.65
C GLY A 99 -1.72 7.65 -5.71
N THR A 100 -1.58 6.74 -4.73
CA THR A 100 -2.62 6.51 -3.72
C THR A 100 -2.84 7.74 -2.85
N ALA A 101 -1.75 8.38 -2.38
CA ALA A 101 -1.85 9.58 -1.56
C ALA A 101 -2.57 10.70 -2.31
N TRP A 102 -2.23 10.93 -3.57
CA TRP A 102 -2.80 11.96 -4.42
C TRP A 102 -4.29 11.77 -4.69
N GLN A 103 -4.69 10.54 -5.06
CA GLN A 103 -6.04 10.28 -5.53
C GLN A 103 -7.04 9.87 -4.45
N THR A 104 -6.58 9.31 -3.31
CA THR A 104 -7.48 8.66 -2.34
C THR A 104 -7.39 9.22 -0.93
N LEU A 105 -6.39 10.03 -0.61
CA LEU A 105 -6.28 10.68 0.69
C LEU A 105 -6.67 12.16 0.60
N PRO A 106 -7.29 12.73 1.66
CA PRO A 106 -7.67 14.14 1.66
C PRO A 106 -6.46 15.08 1.57
N PRO A 107 -6.58 16.16 0.75
CA PRO A 107 -7.65 16.44 -0.21
C PRO A 107 -7.49 15.60 -1.47
N GLU A 108 -8.50 14.79 -1.79
CA GLU A 108 -8.48 13.91 -2.96
C GLU A 108 -8.40 14.74 -4.25
N GLN A 109 -7.52 14.34 -5.16
CA GLN A 109 -7.27 15.03 -6.42
C GLN A 109 -7.69 14.15 -7.61
N ASP A 110 -8.45 14.73 -8.54
CA ASP A 110 -8.88 14.03 -9.76
C ASP A 110 -7.84 14.14 -10.91
N GLU A 111 -6.85 15.04 -10.76
CA GLU A 111 -5.80 15.25 -11.77
C GLU A 111 -4.84 14.06 -11.80
N VAL A 112 -4.65 13.48 -12.97
CA VAL A 112 -3.61 12.47 -13.20
C VAL A 112 -2.31 13.18 -13.55
N ILE A 113 -1.25 12.91 -12.79
CA ILE A 113 0.10 13.45 -13.03
C ILE A 113 0.99 12.28 -13.46
N PRO A 114 1.31 12.16 -14.77
CA PRO A 114 2.09 11.04 -15.29
C PRO A 114 3.57 11.06 -14.85
N ASP A 115 4.15 12.26 -14.68
CA ASP A 115 5.55 12.38 -14.26
C ASP A 115 5.71 12.01 -12.77
N PRO A 116 6.46 10.95 -12.42
CA PRO A 116 6.57 10.48 -11.04
C PRO A 116 7.29 11.46 -10.11
N GLU A 117 8.19 12.29 -10.64
CA GLU A 117 8.91 13.30 -9.85
C GLU A 117 7.99 14.49 -9.55
N GLU A 118 7.22 14.95 -10.54
CA GLU A 118 6.21 16.00 -10.34
C GLU A 118 5.15 15.53 -9.33
N LEU A 119 4.61 14.32 -9.50
CA LEU A 119 3.63 13.75 -8.59
C LEU A 119 4.16 13.68 -7.15
N TYR A 120 5.37 13.15 -6.96
CA TYR A 120 6.00 13.10 -5.63
C TYR A 120 6.15 14.49 -5.01
N ASN A 121 6.61 15.48 -5.78
CA ASN A 121 6.79 16.84 -5.26
C ASN A 121 5.46 17.50 -4.87
N ARG A 122 4.38 17.28 -5.65
CA ARG A 122 3.02 17.76 -5.34
C ARG A 122 2.47 17.12 -4.08
N VAL A 123 2.54 15.80 -3.97
CA VAL A 123 2.12 15.06 -2.78
C VAL A 123 2.86 15.52 -1.54
N LYS A 124 4.18 15.66 -1.62
CA LYS A 124 5.01 16.12 -0.51
C LYS A 124 4.61 17.51 -0.01
N GLU A 125 4.46 18.47 -0.93
CA GLU A 125 4.07 19.85 -0.59
C GLU A 125 2.67 19.90 0.03
N GLU A 126 1.70 19.16 -0.55
CA GLU A 126 0.32 19.15 -0.09
C GLU A 126 0.21 18.51 1.30
N PHE A 127 0.81 17.36 1.54
CA PHE A 127 0.72 16.68 2.84
C PHE A 127 1.48 17.40 3.95
N GLU A 128 2.59 18.04 3.62
CA GLU A 128 3.33 18.88 4.56
C GLU A 128 2.50 20.10 4.99
N THR A 129 1.78 20.72 4.04
CA THR A 129 0.97 21.93 4.26
C THR A 129 -0.35 21.62 4.98
N GLU A 130 -1.08 20.60 4.50
CA GLU A 130 -2.46 20.34 4.96
C GLU A 130 -2.49 19.45 6.22
N HIS A 131 -1.51 18.54 6.38
CA HIS A 131 -1.52 17.53 7.44
C HIS A 131 -0.32 17.61 8.38
N GLY A 132 0.73 18.36 8.06
CA GLY A 132 1.98 18.33 8.81
C GLY A 132 2.67 16.96 8.73
N LEU A 133 2.48 16.27 7.61
CA LEU A 133 3.07 14.97 7.30
C LEU A 133 4.11 15.13 6.19
N THR A 134 5.32 14.68 6.44
CA THR A 134 6.42 14.73 5.46
C THR A 134 6.55 13.39 4.74
N PHE A 135 6.53 13.41 3.41
CA PHE A 135 7.02 12.30 2.60
C PHE A 135 8.55 12.39 2.53
N LEU A 136 9.24 11.34 2.99
CA LEU A 136 10.68 11.19 2.80
C LEU A 136 10.97 10.83 1.34
N GLU A 137 12.24 10.61 0.98
CA GLU A 137 12.56 10.27 -0.41
C GLU A 137 11.86 8.99 -0.85
N ARG A 138 11.30 9.02 -2.04
CA ARG A 138 10.62 7.87 -2.61
C ARG A 138 11.63 6.80 -3.03
N ALA A 139 11.29 5.54 -2.78
CA ALA A 139 12.04 4.44 -3.34
C ALA A 139 11.89 4.40 -4.88
N PRO A 140 12.90 3.88 -5.60
CA PRO A 140 12.79 3.68 -7.05
C PRO A 140 11.70 2.69 -7.48
N LEU A 141 11.22 1.85 -6.55
CA LEU A 141 10.12 0.91 -6.85
C LEU A 141 8.85 1.64 -7.31
N ASP A 142 8.13 1.01 -8.23
CA ASP A 142 6.84 1.50 -8.72
C ASP A 142 5.84 0.34 -8.77
N ASN A 143 4.79 0.40 -7.95
CA ASN A 143 3.72 -0.58 -7.87
C ASN A 143 2.52 -0.15 -8.73
N THR A 144 2.79 0.29 -9.94
CA THR A 144 1.75 0.70 -10.90
C THR A 144 1.02 -0.49 -11.53
N TYR A 145 -0.10 -0.24 -12.19
CA TYR A 145 -0.68 -1.19 -13.11
C TYR A 145 0.23 -1.45 -14.30
N VAL A 146 0.21 -2.68 -14.78
CA VAL A 146 0.92 -3.09 -15.99
C VAL A 146 0.03 -4.00 -16.83
N LEU A 147 0.20 -3.95 -18.15
CA LEU A 147 -0.18 -5.08 -18.98
C LEU A 147 0.99 -6.06 -19.06
N MET A 148 0.69 -7.32 -18.88
CA MET A 148 1.66 -8.41 -18.93
C MET A 148 1.24 -9.42 -19.98
N ALA A 149 2.18 -9.90 -20.78
CA ALA A 149 1.94 -10.85 -21.84
C ALA A 149 2.40 -12.28 -21.45
N ASN A 150 1.73 -13.26 -22.02
CA ASN A 150 2.22 -14.64 -22.00
C ASN A 150 3.60 -14.68 -22.67
N PRO A 151 4.62 -15.36 -22.10
CA PRO A 151 5.98 -15.36 -22.63
C PRO A 151 6.07 -15.94 -24.04
N GLU A 152 5.34 -17.04 -24.30
CA GLU A 152 5.33 -17.66 -25.63
C GLU A 152 4.67 -16.75 -26.69
N TRP A 153 3.60 -16.06 -26.31
CA TRP A 153 2.94 -15.08 -27.17
C TRP A 153 3.86 -13.88 -27.47
N SER A 154 4.52 -13.34 -26.44
CA SER A 154 5.48 -12.22 -26.59
C SER A 154 6.66 -12.62 -27.49
N ASP A 155 7.24 -13.79 -27.32
CA ASP A 155 8.32 -14.31 -28.15
C ASP A 155 7.91 -14.46 -29.62
N GLN A 156 6.66 -14.90 -29.89
CA GLN A 156 6.14 -15.09 -31.24
C GLN A 156 5.82 -13.80 -31.96
N THR A 157 5.35 -12.77 -31.23
CA THR A 157 4.88 -11.50 -31.78
C THR A 157 5.96 -10.42 -31.76
N GLY A 158 6.91 -10.51 -30.83
CA GLY A 158 7.93 -9.48 -30.58
C GLY A 158 7.36 -8.22 -29.92
N VAL A 159 6.18 -8.29 -29.29
CA VAL A 159 5.54 -7.15 -28.60
C VAL A 159 6.16 -7.00 -27.22
N GLU A 160 6.77 -5.83 -26.96
CA GLU A 160 7.44 -5.50 -25.70
C GLU A 160 6.89 -4.22 -25.04
N SER A 161 6.04 -3.43 -25.76
CA SER A 161 5.46 -2.18 -25.26
C SER A 161 3.99 -2.05 -25.63
N LEU A 162 3.30 -1.09 -25.02
CA LEU A 162 1.89 -0.79 -25.31
C LEU A 162 1.70 -0.23 -26.71
N SER A 163 2.57 0.68 -27.18
CA SER A 163 2.57 1.13 -28.58
C SER A 163 2.84 -0.02 -29.55
N GLY A 164 3.74 -0.95 -29.17
CA GLY A 164 4.02 -2.17 -29.90
C GLY A 164 2.80 -3.07 -30.01
N LEU A 165 2.02 -3.20 -28.93
CA LEU A 165 0.77 -3.94 -28.92
C LEU A 165 -0.25 -3.33 -29.90
N VAL A 166 -0.44 -2.01 -29.87
CA VAL A 166 -1.37 -1.31 -30.78
C VAL A 166 -0.95 -1.51 -32.23
N SER A 167 0.36 -1.41 -32.53
CA SER A 167 0.88 -1.67 -33.86
C SER A 167 0.59 -3.11 -34.32
N TYR A 168 0.84 -4.09 -33.45
CA TYR A 168 0.54 -5.51 -33.74
C TYR A 168 -0.95 -5.72 -34.02
N LEU A 169 -1.84 -5.18 -33.17
CA LEU A 169 -3.29 -5.28 -33.35
C LEU A 169 -3.78 -4.63 -34.64
N THR A 170 -3.14 -3.55 -35.09
CA THR A 170 -3.53 -2.82 -36.31
C THR A 170 -3.02 -3.51 -37.59
N GLU A 171 -1.86 -4.16 -37.52
CA GLU A 171 -1.18 -4.76 -38.68
C GLU A 171 -1.57 -6.23 -38.93
N THR A 172 -2.19 -6.90 -37.94
CA THR A 172 -2.55 -8.31 -38.05
C THR A 172 -4.06 -8.52 -37.98
N ASP A 173 -4.55 -9.59 -38.59
CA ASP A 173 -5.95 -10.04 -38.45
C ASP A 173 -6.11 -11.08 -37.30
N THR A 174 -5.14 -11.13 -36.38
CA THR A 174 -5.12 -12.12 -35.29
C THR A 174 -5.87 -11.55 -34.09
N GLU A 175 -6.87 -12.29 -33.61
CA GLU A 175 -7.55 -11.96 -32.36
C GLU A 175 -6.61 -12.17 -31.17
N THR A 176 -6.50 -11.15 -30.31
CA THR A 176 -5.71 -11.18 -29.07
C THR A 176 -6.63 -11.21 -27.86
N THR A 177 -6.44 -12.20 -27.01
CA THR A 177 -7.25 -12.34 -25.78
C THR A 177 -6.63 -11.53 -24.65
N VAL A 178 -7.43 -10.62 -24.06
CA VAL A 178 -7.01 -9.74 -22.95
C VAL A 178 -7.80 -10.04 -21.69
N ALA A 179 -7.16 -10.53 -20.65
CA ALA A 179 -7.75 -10.82 -19.36
C ALA A 179 -7.67 -9.60 -18.42
N LEU A 180 -8.84 -9.10 -18.01
CA LEU A 180 -8.97 -7.94 -17.12
C LEU A 180 -9.81 -8.32 -15.90
N ASN A 181 -9.59 -7.66 -14.75
CA ASN A 181 -10.58 -7.70 -13.68
C ASN A 181 -11.67 -6.66 -13.91
N ALA A 182 -12.80 -6.83 -13.24
CA ALA A 182 -13.97 -5.97 -13.41
C ALA A 182 -13.67 -4.50 -13.05
N GLU A 183 -12.87 -4.26 -12.01
CA GLU A 183 -12.51 -2.92 -11.58
C GLU A 183 -11.71 -2.19 -12.66
N PHE A 184 -10.63 -2.79 -13.17
CA PHE A 184 -9.81 -2.20 -14.23
C PHE A 184 -10.57 -2.03 -15.55
N GLN A 185 -11.49 -2.96 -15.85
CA GLN A 185 -12.32 -2.90 -17.05
C GLN A 185 -13.29 -1.72 -17.04
N ASP A 186 -13.79 -1.31 -15.86
CA ASP A 186 -14.84 -0.30 -15.73
C ASP A 186 -14.31 1.11 -15.37
N ARG A 187 -13.09 1.22 -14.84
CA ARG A 187 -12.51 2.50 -14.42
C ARG A 187 -12.09 3.35 -15.60
N ALA A 188 -12.31 4.66 -15.51
CA ALA A 188 -11.87 5.62 -16.54
C ALA A 188 -10.35 5.72 -16.68
N ASP A 189 -9.62 5.49 -15.59
CA ASP A 189 -8.16 5.42 -15.52
C ASP A 189 -7.61 3.97 -15.66
N GLY A 190 -8.48 3.04 -16.05
CA GLY A 190 -8.17 1.66 -16.38
C GLY A 190 -8.24 1.40 -17.89
N TRP A 191 -8.90 0.28 -18.26
CA TRP A 191 -8.97 -0.17 -19.66
C TRP A 191 -9.54 0.87 -20.63
N PRO A 192 -10.69 1.55 -20.34
CA PRO A 192 -11.23 2.57 -21.25
C PRO A 192 -10.27 3.72 -21.52
N GLY A 193 -9.61 4.24 -20.48
CA GLY A 193 -8.62 5.31 -20.63
C GLY A 193 -7.38 4.87 -21.36
N LEU A 194 -6.89 3.65 -21.11
CA LEU A 194 -5.75 3.06 -21.80
C LEU A 194 -6.01 2.92 -23.30
N VAL A 195 -7.20 2.41 -23.67
CA VAL A 195 -7.65 2.26 -25.06
C VAL A 195 -7.73 3.60 -25.78
N ASP A 196 -8.25 4.64 -25.10
CA ASP A 196 -8.34 6.00 -25.65
C ASP A 196 -6.96 6.66 -25.80
N HIS A 197 -6.10 6.51 -24.79
CA HIS A 197 -4.75 7.12 -24.77
C HIS A 197 -3.84 6.57 -25.85
N TYR A 198 -3.80 5.25 -26.00
CA TYR A 198 -2.96 4.55 -26.98
C TYR A 198 -3.64 4.37 -28.35
N GLU A 199 -4.87 4.88 -28.53
CA GLU A 199 -5.63 4.78 -29.78
C GLU A 199 -5.80 3.32 -30.28
N PHE A 200 -6.19 2.40 -29.37
CA PHE A 200 -6.41 1.00 -29.73
C PHE A 200 -7.46 0.88 -30.86
N PRO A 201 -7.34 -0.10 -31.76
CA PRO A 201 -8.30 -0.27 -32.84
C PRO A 201 -9.72 -0.58 -32.32
N GLU A 202 -10.74 0.07 -32.93
CA GLU A 202 -12.14 0.07 -32.45
C GLU A 202 -12.86 -1.28 -32.54
N GLU A 203 -12.47 -2.23 -33.40
CA GLU A 203 -13.23 -3.47 -33.63
C GLU A 203 -12.38 -4.72 -33.92
N GLY A 204 -12.77 -5.82 -33.31
CA GLY A 204 -12.66 -7.18 -33.86
C GLY A 204 -11.38 -7.94 -33.58
N GLN A 205 -10.37 -7.34 -32.95
CA GLN A 205 -9.08 -7.99 -32.72
C GLN A 205 -8.77 -8.23 -31.24
N ILE A 206 -9.62 -7.74 -30.36
CA ILE A 206 -9.45 -7.89 -28.91
C ILE A 206 -10.64 -8.62 -28.33
N ASP A 207 -10.41 -9.82 -27.75
CA ASP A 207 -11.35 -10.57 -26.94
C ASP A 207 -11.10 -10.28 -25.45
N VAL A 208 -11.84 -9.32 -24.88
CA VAL A 208 -11.74 -8.97 -23.47
C VAL A 208 -12.46 -9.98 -22.60
N ARG A 209 -11.76 -10.65 -21.70
CA ARG A 209 -12.29 -11.59 -20.73
C ARG A 209 -12.22 -11.04 -19.32
N ASN A 210 -13.37 -11.05 -18.62
CA ASN A 210 -13.40 -10.66 -17.21
C ASN A 210 -12.98 -11.85 -16.35
N ILE A 211 -11.86 -11.69 -15.64
CA ILE A 211 -11.22 -12.70 -14.79
C ILE A 211 -11.05 -12.13 -13.37
N GLU A 212 -11.25 -12.96 -12.36
CA GLU A 212 -10.98 -12.56 -10.97
C GLU A 212 -9.50 -12.21 -10.79
N SER A 213 -9.21 -11.07 -10.09
CA SER A 213 -7.86 -10.52 -9.94
C SER A 213 -6.81 -11.54 -9.46
N GLY A 214 -7.22 -12.47 -8.59
CA GLY A 214 -6.34 -13.53 -8.09
C GLY A 214 -5.88 -14.56 -9.14
N LEU A 215 -6.59 -14.68 -10.27
CA LEU A 215 -6.34 -15.67 -11.32
C LEU A 215 -5.66 -15.09 -12.57
N LEU A 216 -5.59 -13.77 -12.71
CA LEU A 216 -5.09 -13.11 -13.93
C LEU A 216 -3.70 -13.60 -14.35
N TYR A 217 -2.75 -13.63 -13.42
CA TYR A 217 -1.37 -14.05 -13.69
C TYR A 217 -1.29 -15.52 -14.14
N GLN A 218 -2.09 -16.40 -13.54
CA GLN A 218 -2.16 -17.80 -13.91
C GLN A 218 -2.76 -17.98 -15.30
N VAL A 219 -3.89 -17.33 -15.59
CA VAL A 219 -4.59 -17.42 -16.89
C VAL A 219 -3.67 -16.97 -18.03
N VAL A 220 -2.91 -15.89 -17.83
CA VAL A 220 -1.92 -15.44 -18.80
C VAL A 220 -0.73 -16.39 -18.87
N GLY A 221 -0.18 -16.82 -17.73
CA GLY A 221 0.98 -17.73 -17.68
C GLY A 221 0.73 -19.10 -18.30
N GLU A 222 -0.50 -19.62 -18.16
CA GLU A 222 -0.92 -20.91 -18.77
C GLU A 222 -1.35 -20.75 -20.26
N GLY A 223 -1.34 -19.53 -20.81
CA GLY A 223 -1.69 -19.25 -22.20
C GLY A 223 -3.20 -19.35 -22.48
N GLU A 224 -4.05 -19.24 -21.45
CA GLU A 224 -5.50 -19.13 -21.62
C GLU A 224 -5.94 -17.71 -22.04
N ALA A 225 -5.06 -16.73 -21.82
CA ALA A 225 -5.11 -15.38 -22.39
C ALA A 225 -3.71 -14.95 -22.85
N ASP A 226 -3.65 -14.12 -23.89
CA ASP A 226 -2.40 -13.60 -24.44
C ASP A 226 -1.82 -12.50 -23.55
N ILE A 227 -2.69 -11.65 -23.02
CA ILE A 227 -2.34 -10.48 -22.21
C ILE A 227 -3.26 -10.41 -21.00
N GLY A 228 -2.77 -9.84 -19.91
CA GLY A 228 -3.60 -9.53 -18.75
C GLY A 228 -3.12 -8.31 -18.00
N VAL A 229 -3.99 -7.73 -17.16
CA VAL A 229 -3.62 -6.66 -16.24
C VAL A 229 -3.07 -7.21 -14.93
N GLY A 230 -2.09 -6.53 -14.36
CA GLY A 230 -1.51 -6.86 -13.07
C GLY A 230 -0.87 -5.64 -12.40
N PHE A 231 -0.18 -5.90 -11.29
CA PHE A 231 0.65 -4.92 -10.61
C PHE A 231 2.13 -5.22 -10.84
N ASN A 232 2.91 -4.20 -11.12
CA ASN A 232 4.31 -4.34 -11.51
C ASN A 232 5.20 -5.02 -10.45
N THR A 233 4.82 -4.94 -9.18
CA THR A 233 5.56 -5.58 -8.07
C THR A 233 5.06 -6.98 -7.70
N ASP A 234 4.06 -7.51 -8.40
CA ASP A 234 3.49 -8.82 -8.07
C ASP A 234 4.47 -9.95 -8.40
N PRO A 235 4.78 -10.85 -7.43
CA PRO A 235 5.77 -11.91 -7.62
C PRO A 235 5.33 -12.98 -8.63
N ARG A 236 4.04 -13.09 -8.93
CA ARG A 236 3.53 -14.03 -9.93
C ARG A 236 3.99 -13.70 -11.35
N ILE A 237 4.44 -12.46 -11.59
CA ILE A 237 5.15 -12.11 -12.83
C ILE A 237 6.39 -13.00 -12.99
N LEU A 238 7.19 -13.16 -11.93
CA LEU A 238 8.37 -14.04 -11.95
C LEU A 238 7.97 -15.54 -11.97
N GLN A 239 6.94 -15.89 -11.21
CA GLN A 239 6.47 -17.27 -11.11
C GLN A 239 6.04 -17.86 -12.46
N PHE A 240 5.40 -17.04 -13.29
CA PHE A 240 4.89 -17.43 -14.60
C PHE A 240 5.73 -16.92 -15.77
N ASP A 241 6.90 -16.31 -15.48
CA ASP A 241 7.82 -15.74 -16.49
C ASP A 241 7.13 -14.73 -17.44
N LEU A 242 6.18 -13.95 -16.92
CA LEU A 242 5.37 -13.03 -17.71
C LEU A 242 6.19 -11.84 -18.22
N GLN A 243 5.98 -11.49 -19.47
CA GLN A 243 6.58 -10.29 -20.04
C GLN A 243 5.74 -9.05 -19.70
N VAL A 244 6.29 -8.13 -18.90
CA VAL A 244 5.66 -6.83 -18.68
C VAL A 244 5.85 -5.97 -19.93
N LEU A 245 4.74 -5.42 -20.45
CA LEU A 245 4.77 -4.48 -21.56
C LEU A 245 5.11 -3.08 -21.05
N GLU A 246 6.06 -2.42 -21.69
CA GLU A 246 6.46 -1.05 -21.37
C GLU A 246 5.31 -0.07 -21.65
N ASP A 247 4.98 0.77 -20.67
CA ASP A 247 4.07 1.92 -20.83
C ASP A 247 4.86 3.11 -21.39
N ASP A 248 5.17 3.03 -22.68
CA ASP A 248 6.09 3.94 -23.40
C ASP A 248 5.51 5.34 -23.65
N GLU A 249 4.19 5.54 -23.47
CA GLU A 249 3.53 6.86 -23.50
C GLU A 249 3.09 7.36 -22.12
N HIS A 250 3.49 6.65 -21.04
CA HIS A 250 3.27 7.06 -19.65
C HIS A 250 1.79 7.31 -19.28
N PHE A 251 0.91 6.38 -19.64
CA PHE A 251 -0.51 6.45 -19.28
C PHE A 251 -0.72 6.23 -17.78
N PHE A 252 -0.03 5.25 -17.19
CA PHE A 252 -0.22 4.93 -15.78
C PHE A 252 0.53 5.92 -14.89
N PRO A 253 -0.14 6.48 -13.85
CA PRO A 253 0.57 7.30 -12.86
C PRO A 253 1.56 6.45 -12.07
N GLY A 254 2.63 7.08 -11.58
CA GLY A 254 3.61 6.43 -10.72
C GLY A 254 3.03 6.13 -9.33
N TYR A 255 3.22 4.89 -8.85
CA TYR A 255 2.91 4.46 -7.49
C TYR A 255 4.21 4.15 -6.74
N ASN A 256 5.09 5.15 -6.66
CA ASN A 256 6.32 5.01 -5.90
C ASN A 256 6.04 5.04 -4.40
N ALA A 257 6.60 4.09 -3.66
CA ALA A 257 6.49 4.06 -2.21
C ALA A 257 7.44 5.07 -1.56
N ALA A 258 6.94 5.81 -0.58
CA ALA A 258 7.73 6.71 0.25
C ALA A 258 7.29 6.62 1.72
N PRO A 259 8.22 6.73 2.69
CA PRO A 259 7.86 6.81 4.10
C PRO A 259 7.11 8.10 4.38
N MET A 260 5.92 8.02 4.97
CA MET A 260 5.14 9.15 5.47
C MET A 260 5.29 9.25 6.97
N VAL A 261 5.76 10.40 7.45
CA VAL A 261 6.16 10.64 8.85
C VAL A 261 5.63 11.99 9.30
N PRO A 262 5.13 12.18 10.53
CA PRO A 262 4.83 13.50 11.05
C PRO A 262 6.07 14.43 10.96
N THR A 263 5.90 15.63 10.42
CA THR A 263 6.99 16.60 10.24
C THR A 263 7.73 16.87 11.55
N SER A 264 6.99 16.99 12.65
CA SER A 264 7.54 17.18 14.00
C SER A 264 8.41 16.01 14.47
N THR A 265 8.10 14.79 14.04
CA THR A 265 8.88 13.59 14.36
C THR A 265 10.23 13.60 13.63
N VAL A 266 10.23 13.95 12.34
CA VAL A 266 11.46 14.10 11.54
C VAL A 266 12.34 15.24 12.05
N GLU A 267 11.74 16.37 12.47
CA GLU A 267 12.46 17.49 13.06
C GLU A 267 13.11 17.13 14.41
N SER A 268 12.42 16.33 15.23
CA SER A 268 12.90 15.89 16.52
C SER A 268 13.95 14.77 16.42
N HIS A 269 13.84 13.93 15.39
CA HIS A 269 14.68 12.76 15.15
C HIS A 269 15.18 12.72 13.69
N PRO A 270 16.15 13.58 13.31
CA PRO A 270 16.67 13.65 11.94
C PRO A 270 17.24 12.34 11.40
N SER A 271 17.73 11.46 12.29
CA SER A 271 18.24 10.14 11.94
C SER A 271 17.20 9.25 11.23
N ILE A 272 15.90 9.47 11.46
CA ILE A 272 14.83 8.76 10.74
C ILE A 272 14.94 9.02 9.23
N ARG A 273 15.06 10.30 8.85
CA ARG A 273 15.22 10.69 7.45
C ARG A 273 16.48 10.12 6.83
N GLU A 274 17.60 10.29 7.51
CA GLU A 274 18.90 9.83 7.01
C GLU A 274 18.89 8.31 6.77
N GLN A 275 18.43 7.54 7.77
CA GLN A 275 18.44 6.09 7.71
C GLN A 275 17.44 5.53 6.69
N LEU A 276 16.23 6.09 6.60
CA LEU A 276 15.23 5.58 5.67
C LEU A 276 15.54 5.94 4.21
N ASN A 277 16.06 7.15 3.96
CA ASN A 277 16.47 7.53 2.61
C ASN A 277 17.64 6.67 2.12
N GLU A 278 18.63 6.39 2.98
CA GLU A 278 19.74 5.50 2.65
C GLU A 278 19.26 4.07 2.38
N MET A 279 18.41 3.53 3.23
CA MET A 279 17.86 2.17 3.11
C MET A 279 17.04 1.96 1.84
N SER A 280 16.28 2.97 1.41
CA SER A 280 15.35 2.85 0.28
C SER A 280 15.93 3.30 -1.07
N ALA A 281 17.13 3.90 -1.08
CA ALA A 281 17.72 4.51 -2.29
C ALA A 281 17.85 3.53 -3.48
N ASP A 282 18.15 2.28 -3.19
CA ASP A 282 18.37 1.24 -4.19
C ASP A 282 17.23 0.20 -4.25
N LEU A 283 16.10 0.43 -3.54
CA LEU A 283 14.98 -0.51 -3.52
C LEU A 283 14.14 -0.40 -4.79
N THR A 284 14.55 -1.13 -5.82
CA THR A 284 13.91 -1.14 -7.14
C THR A 284 12.66 -2.01 -7.21
N THR A 285 11.88 -1.88 -8.27
CA THR A 285 10.72 -2.76 -8.57
C THR A 285 11.11 -4.23 -8.63
N GLU A 286 12.26 -4.55 -9.21
CA GLU A 286 12.76 -5.93 -9.30
C GLU A 286 13.09 -6.50 -7.91
N GLN A 287 13.78 -5.72 -7.09
CA GLN A 287 14.13 -6.14 -5.73
C GLN A 287 12.89 -6.36 -4.87
N ILE A 288 11.94 -5.44 -4.87
CA ILE A 288 10.72 -5.63 -4.08
C ILE A 288 9.87 -6.79 -4.59
N ARG A 289 9.84 -7.04 -5.90
CA ARG A 289 9.19 -8.22 -6.50
C ARG A 289 9.81 -9.52 -6.02
N GLU A 290 11.14 -9.58 -5.91
CA GLU A 290 11.86 -10.74 -5.36
C GLU A 290 11.56 -10.93 -3.87
N LEU A 291 11.54 -9.86 -3.07
CA LEU A 291 11.16 -9.93 -1.66
C LEU A 291 9.70 -10.38 -1.49
N ASN A 292 8.79 -9.87 -2.32
CA ASN A 292 7.40 -10.29 -2.38
C ASN A 292 7.28 -11.79 -2.72
N ASN A 293 8.09 -12.29 -3.66
CA ASN A 293 8.12 -13.71 -4.01
C ASN A 293 8.50 -14.59 -2.81
N ARG A 294 9.54 -14.23 -2.09
CA ARG A 294 9.98 -14.97 -0.89
C ARG A 294 8.89 -15.07 0.17
N VAL A 295 8.08 -14.02 0.35
CA VAL A 295 6.99 -14.02 1.33
C VAL A 295 5.72 -14.66 0.79
N ALA A 296 5.23 -14.22 -0.36
CA ALA A 296 3.92 -14.63 -0.87
C ALA A 296 3.93 -16.04 -1.49
N ILE A 297 5.03 -16.44 -2.12
CA ILE A 297 5.13 -17.73 -2.81
C ILE A 297 5.86 -18.76 -1.92
N ASP A 298 7.03 -18.39 -1.37
CA ASP A 298 7.85 -19.32 -0.58
C ASP A 298 7.41 -19.40 0.89
N ASN A 299 6.43 -18.58 1.30
CA ASN A 299 5.88 -18.49 2.65
C ASN A 299 6.93 -18.13 3.72
N ALA A 300 7.96 -17.35 3.37
CA ALA A 300 8.93 -16.82 4.31
C ALA A 300 8.29 -15.75 5.22
N ASN A 301 8.84 -15.60 6.42
CA ASN A 301 8.37 -14.53 7.32
C ASN A 301 8.84 -13.16 6.81
N PRO A 302 7.96 -12.13 6.67
CA PRO A 302 8.30 -10.84 6.08
C PRO A 302 9.40 -10.09 6.84
N GLN A 303 9.41 -10.14 8.17
CA GLN A 303 10.47 -9.54 8.98
C GLN A 303 11.84 -10.21 8.75
N THR A 304 11.85 -11.53 8.60
CA THR A 304 13.08 -12.27 8.29
C THR A 304 13.61 -11.87 6.92
N VAL A 305 12.74 -11.79 5.91
CA VAL A 305 13.08 -11.38 4.55
C VAL A 305 13.65 -9.96 4.54
N ALA A 306 13.03 -9.01 5.23
CA ALA A 306 13.50 -7.65 5.37
C ALA A 306 14.89 -7.58 6.01
N ARG A 307 15.11 -8.32 7.10
CA ARG A 307 16.41 -8.37 7.81
C ARG A 307 17.53 -8.97 6.96
N GLU A 308 17.24 -10.00 6.20
CA GLU A 308 18.21 -10.62 5.28
C GLU A 308 18.58 -9.66 4.15
N TYR A 309 17.61 -9.01 3.52
CA TYR A 309 17.85 -8.00 2.49
C TYR A 309 18.76 -6.86 3.02
N LEU A 310 18.45 -6.32 4.21
CA LEU A 310 19.26 -5.25 4.80
C LEU A 310 20.72 -5.68 5.09
N ARG A 311 20.95 -6.96 5.41
CA ARG A 311 22.33 -7.50 5.56
C ARG A 311 23.03 -7.64 4.22
N GLU A 312 22.31 -8.10 3.19
CA GLU A 312 22.83 -8.27 1.83
C GLU A 312 23.23 -6.93 1.20
N THR A 313 22.49 -5.86 1.52
CA THR A 313 22.76 -4.49 1.04
C THR A 313 23.73 -3.72 1.95
N GLY A 314 24.11 -4.27 3.10
CA GLY A 314 25.09 -3.66 4.01
C GLY A 314 24.49 -2.56 4.90
N VAL A 315 23.16 -2.49 5.03
CA VAL A 315 22.46 -1.58 5.96
C VAL A 315 22.54 -2.12 7.39
N LEU A 316 22.60 -3.46 7.57
CA LEU A 316 22.78 -4.16 8.85
C LEU A 316 24.15 -4.83 8.96
#